data_3055f48f8b165a8f1e4f337f84d7d0cd
#
_entry.id   3055f48f8b165a8f1e4f337f84d7d0cd
#
_cell.length_a   1.000
_cell.length_b   1.000
_cell.length_c   1.000
_cell.angle_alpha   90.00
_cell.angle_beta   90.00
_cell.angle_gamma   90.00
#
_symmetry.space_group_name_H-M   'P 1'
#
loop_
_entity.id
_entity.type
_entity.pdbx_description
1 polymer ?
#
loop_
_entity_poly.entity_id
_entity_poly.type
_entity_poly.pdbx_seq_one_letter_code
_entity_poly.pdbx_strand_id
1 'polypeptide(L)'
;TTLFRSAQCRELQAYWLQLETEWLRSERSVGGILAFCHLTNNYGFTGDWFINDIKDLQPSPAFRWFKHCFAPTAVFIDLTDHRYTKHLPALKPGSDLVFNLVGVNDLNKDSSGKVLLKLLDEKGTIISTQEESIVIEPFGKRLQPCLLKLPSKAGGYLLIAEYHEKGGAKPVLSRRYLKV
;
A
#
# COMPACT_ATOMS: atom_id res chain seq x y z
N THR A 1 -21.60 -14.64 -9.26
CA THR A 1 -21.86 -13.89 -8.01
C THR A 1 -21.08 -14.46 -6.83
N THR A 2 -20.88 -15.75 -6.75
CA THR A 2 -20.16 -16.41 -5.65
C THR A 2 -18.65 -16.07 -5.66
N LEU A 3 -18.06 -15.86 -6.83
CA LEU A 3 -16.64 -15.49 -6.99
C LEU A 3 -16.30 -14.12 -6.37
N PHE A 4 -17.18 -13.12 -6.54
CA PHE A 4 -16.95 -11.78 -5.98
C PHE A 4 -17.11 -11.69 -4.46
N ARG A 5 -17.74 -12.70 -3.86
CA ARG A 5 -17.94 -12.78 -2.41
C ARG A 5 -16.88 -13.60 -1.69
N SER A 6 -16.00 -14.28 -2.42
CA SER A 6 -14.93 -15.05 -1.79
C SER A 6 -13.95 -14.11 -1.07
N ALA A 7 -13.40 -14.54 0.05
CA ALA A 7 -12.40 -13.78 0.79
C ALA A 7 -11.20 -13.40 -0.09
N GLN A 8 -10.79 -14.29 -0.99
CA GLN A 8 -9.69 -14.06 -1.93
C GLN A 8 -9.99 -12.93 -2.92
N CYS A 9 -11.20 -12.87 -3.47
CA CYS A 9 -11.60 -11.78 -4.38
C CYS A 9 -11.65 -10.43 -3.66
N ARG A 10 -12.10 -10.38 -2.42
CA ARG A 10 -12.10 -9.17 -1.60
C ARG A 10 -10.69 -8.69 -1.29
N GLU A 11 -9.78 -9.60 -0.99
CA GLU A 11 -8.36 -9.24 -0.80
C GLU A 11 -7.72 -8.74 -2.09
N LEU A 12 -8.04 -9.36 -3.23
CA LEU A 12 -7.59 -8.90 -4.53
C LEU A 12 -8.12 -7.50 -4.84
N GLN A 13 -9.41 -7.26 -4.65
CA GLN A 13 -10.03 -5.95 -4.83
C GLN A 13 -9.34 -4.89 -3.95
N ALA A 14 -9.16 -5.19 -2.67
CA ALA A 14 -8.48 -4.31 -1.74
C ALA A 14 -7.05 -3.95 -2.20
N TYR A 15 -6.35 -4.92 -2.74
CA TYR A 15 -5.00 -4.73 -3.24
C TYR A 15 -4.96 -3.81 -4.47
N TRP A 16 -5.85 -4.02 -5.44
CA TRP A 16 -5.97 -3.17 -6.62
C TRP A 16 -6.34 -1.72 -6.26
N LEU A 17 -7.36 -1.56 -5.43
CA LEU A 17 -7.80 -0.24 -4.99
C LEU A 17 -6.69 0.50 -4.23
N GLN A 18 -5.90 -0.22 -3.45
CA GLN A 18 -4.72 0.36 -2.78
C GLN A 18 -3.71 0.87 -3.81
N LEU A 19 -3.29 0.03 -4.76
CA LEU A 19 -2.28 0.39 -5.77
C LEU A 19 -2.71 1.61 -6.59
N GLU A 20 -3.95 1.62 -7.05
CA GLU A 20 -4.52 2.71 -7.84
C GLU A 20 -4.59 4.01 -7.04
N THR A 21 -5.08 3.93 -5.79
CA THR A 21 -5.18 5.11 -4.92
C THR A 21 -3.81 5.69 -4.58
N GLU A 22 -2.82 4.86 -4.27
CA GLU A 22 -1.45 5.29 -4.01
C GLU A 22 -0.84 5.96 -5.24
N TRP A 23 -1.04 5.39 -6.43
CA TRP A 23 -0.56 5.97 -7.68
C TRP A 23 -1.21 7.33 -7.96
N LEU A 24 -2.54 7.41 -7.91
CA LEU A 24 -3.28 8.66 -8.15
C LEU A 24 -2.89 9.75 -7.16
N ARG A 25 -2.72 9.43 -5.88
CA ARG A 25 -2.28 10.40 -4.86
C ARG A 25 -0.83 10.84 -5.05
N SER A 26 0.00 9.99 -5.60
CA SER A 26 1.38 10.33 -5.96
C SER A 26 1.45 11.31 -7.12
N GLU A 27 0.41 11.36 -7.97
CA GLU A 27 0.26 12.33 -9.06
C GLU A 27 -0.43 13.61 -8.55
N ARG A 28 0.37 14.59 -8.10
CA ARG A 28 -0.17 15.85 -7.50
C ARG A 28 -0.93 16.73 -8.48
N SER A 29 -0.96 16.38 -9.76
CA SER A 29 -1.82 17.01 -10.79
C SER A 29 -3.27 16.52 -10.77
N VAL A 30 -3.54 15.41 -10.09
CA VAL A 30 -4.90 14.88 -9.92
C VAL A 30 -5.64 15.71 -8.87
N GLY A 31 -6.80 16.26 -9.23
CA GLY A 31 -7.56 17.16 -8.37
C GLY A 31 -8.24 16.48 -7.17
N GLY A 32 -8.30 15.16 -7.13
CA GLY A 32 -8.86 14.39 -6.01
C GLY A 32 -9.27 12.98 -6.42
N ILE A 33 -9.51 12.14 -5.43
CA ILE A 33 -9.96 10.76 -5.60
C ILE A 33 -11.19 10.55 -4.71
N LEU A 34 -12.25 10.00 -5.28
CA LEU A 34 -13.44 9.64 -4.56
C LEU A 34 -13.73 8.14 -4.71
N ALA A 35 -13.91 7.46 -3.58
CA ALA A 35 -14.40 6.10 -3.58
C ALA A 35 -15.92 6.10 -3.83
N PHE A 36 -16.36 5.51 -4.93
CA PHE A 36 -17.76 5.45 -5.29
C PHE A 36 -18.51 4.40 -4.45
N CYS A 37 -19.80 4.66 -4.17
CA CYS A 37 -20.69 3.77 -3.42
C CYS A 37 -20.17 3.41 -2.02
N HIS A 38 -19.98 4.42 -1.18
CA HIS A 38 -19.45 4.23 0.19
C HIS A 38 -20.32 3.33 1.07
N LEU A 39 -21.64 3.40 0.91
CA LEU A 39 -22.60 2.58 1.65
C LEU A 39 -23.43 1.76 0.68
N THR A 40 -23.11 0.49 0.55
CA THR A 40 -23.93 -0.48 -0.18
C THR A 40 -24.36 -1.60 0.74
N ASN A 41 -25.54 -2.16 0.47
CA ASN A 41 -25.95 -3.39 1.12
C ASN A 41 -25.13 -4.58 0.57
N ASN A 42 -25.23 -5.73 1.22
CA ASN A 42 -24.49 -6.93 0.82
C ASN A 42 -24.92 -7.54 -0.53
N TYR A 43 -25.88 -6.95 -1.22
CA TYR A 43 -26.34 -7.35 -2.54
C TYR A 43 -25.79 -6.48 -3.68
N GLY A 44 -25.05 -5.40 -3.36
CA GLY A 44 -24.43 -4.53 -4.35
C GLY A 44 -23.22 -5.16 -5.04
N PHE A 45 -23.03 -4.90 -6.33
CA PHE A 45 -21.87 -5.31 -7.10
C PHE A 45 -20.70 -4.34 -6.97
N THR A 46 -20.94 -3.18 -6.41
CA THR A 46 -19.95 -2.11 -6.32
C THR A 46 -19.76 -1.69 -4.87
N GLY A 47 -18.54 -1.77 -4.39
CA GLY A 47 -18.14 -1.12 -3.15
C GLY A 47 -18.70 -1.75 -1.87
N ASP A 48 -18.63 -3.06 -1.73
CA ASP A 48 -18.92 -3.71 -0.45
C ASP A 48 -17.87 -3.34 0.60
N TRP A 49 -18.07 -2.21 1.26
CA TRP A 49 -17.19 -1.71 2.31
C TRP A 49 -17.31 -2.51 3.60
N PHE A 50 -18.42 -3.19 3.78
CA PHE A 50 -18.70 -4.06 4.92
C PHE A 50 -18.98 -5.48 4.47
N ILE A 51 -18.58 -6.44 5.29
CA ILE A 51 -18.89 -7.85 5.10
C ILE A 51 -20.26 -8.09 5.74
N ASN A 52 -21.16 -8.78 5.03
CA ASN A 52 -22.53 -9.04 5.45
C ASN A 52 -23.40 -7.78 5.53
N ASP A 53 -24.09 -7.57 6.63
CA ASP A 53 -25.00 -6.45 6.82
C ASP A 53 -24.23 -5.25 7.39
N ILE A 54 -24.57 -4.04 6.94
CA ILE A 54 -23.97 -2.80 7.45
C ILE A 54 -24.13 -2.63 8.97
N LYS A 55 -25.20 -3.17 9.54
CA LYS A 55 -25.43 -3.14 10.98
C LYS A 55 -24.37 -3.88 11.78
N ASP A 56 -23.67 -4.86 11.16
CA ASP A 56 -22.63 -5.64 11.81
C ASP A 56 -21.30 -4.88 11.88
N LEU A 57 -21.18 -3.77 11.17
CA LEU A 57 -20.00 -2.89 11.11
C LEU A 57 -18.67 -3.67 10.90
N GLN A 58 -18.74 -4.79 10.18
CA GLN A 58 -17.57 -5.60 9.88
C GLN A 58 -16.88 -5.10 8.60
N PRO A 59 -15.76 -4.37 8.70
CA PRO A 59 -15.14 -3.75 7.53
C PRO A 59 -14.54 -4.80 6.58
N SER A 60 -14.74 -4.59 5.28
CA SER A 60 -14.09 -5.37 4.23
C SER A 60 -12.57 -5.10 4.18
N PRO A 61 -11.77 -5.96 3.52
CA PRO A 61 -10.35 -5.68 3.28
C PRO A 61 -10.12 -4.34 2.56
N ALA A 62 -10.97 -3.98 1.58
CA ALA A 62 -10.87 -2.71 0.86
C ALA A 62 -11.01 -1.52 1.83
N PHE A 63 -12.01 -1.54 2.71
CA PHE A 63 -12.21 -0.48 3.70
C PHE A 63 -11.02 -0.35 4.65
N ARG A 64 -10.44 -1.48 5.08
CA ARG A 64 -9.25 -1.47 5.94
C ARG A 64 -8.04 -0.84 5.26
N TRP A 65 -7.82 -1.15 3.97
CA TRP A 65 -6.67 -0.62 3.23
C TRP A 65 -6.85 0.83 2.82
N PHE A 66 -8.07 1.29 2.52
CA PHE A 66 -8.33 2.70 2.25
C PHE A 66 -7.97 3.62 3.40
N LYS A 67 -8.07 3.15 4.63
CA LYS A 67 -7.57 3.89 5.79
C LYS A 67 -6.09 4.29 5.64
N HIS A 68 -5.28 3.45 5.03
CA HIS A 68 -3.88 3.74 4.78
C HIS A 68 -3.70 4.61 3.53
N CYS A 69 -4.38 4.27 2.44
CA CYS A 69 -4.24 4.99 1.17
C CYS A 69 -4.75 6.43 1.25
N PHE A 70 -5.78 6.71 2.06
CA PHE A 70 -6.37 8.03 2.27
C PHE A 70 -5.87 8.73 3.54
N ALA A 71 -4.87 8.21 4.24
CA ALA A 71 -4.26 8.93 5.36
C ALA A 71 -3.72 10.28 4.87
N PRO A 72 -3.98 11.40 5.59
CA PRO A 72 -3.56 12.74 5.15
C PRO A 72 -2.07 12.86 4.90
N THR A 73 -1.28 12.10 5.66
CA THR A 73 0.16 11.93 5.47
C THR A 73 0.45 10.45 5.26
N ALA A 74 1.19 10.14 4.20
CA ALA A 74 1.49 8.75 3.85
C ALA A 74 2.82 8.63 3.13
N VAL A 75 3.39 7.42 3.14
CA VAL A 75 4.57 7.08 2.33
C VAL A 75 4.26 5.81 1.55
N PHE A 76 4.37 5.87 0.23
CA PHE A 76 4.07 4.79 -0.70
C PHE A 76 5.35 4.23 -1.32
N ILE A 77 5.32 2.96 -1.66
CA ILE A 77 6.40 2.29 -2.40
C ILE A 77 6.18 2.52 -3.90
N ASP A 78 7.11 3.22 -4.55
CA ASP A 78 7.09 3.44 -6.00
C ASP A 78 7.81 2.29 -6.72
N LEU A 79 7.12 1.18 -6.78
CA LEU A 79 7.55 -0.03 -7.50
C LEU A 79 6.37 -0.63 -8.25
N THR A 80 6.65 -1.14 -9.44
CA THR A 80 5.66 -1.96 -10.16
C THR A 80 5.47 -3.30 -9.44
N ASP A 81 4.23 -3.65 -9.23
CA ASP A 81 3.87 -4.88 -8.54
C ASP A 81 4.00 -6.11 -9.43
N HIS A 82 4.71 -7.14 -8.99
CA HIS A 82 4.96 -8.35 -9.77
C HIS A 82 3.81 -9.37 -9.74
N ARG A 83 2.87 -9.22 -8.81
CA ARG A 83 1.77 -10.19 -8.66
C ARG A 83 0.78 -10.11 -9.81
N TYR A 84 0.51 -8.91 -10.27
CA TYR A 84 -0.54 -8.65 -11.26
C TYR A 84 0.00 -8.24 -12.63
N THR A 85 1.28 -8.02 -12.74
CA THR A 85 1.93 -7.65 -14.00
C THR A 85 2.65 -8.87 -14.59
N LYS A 86 1.90 -9.67 -15.34
CA LYS A 86 2.35 -10.99 -15.85
C LYS A 86 3.61 -10.95 -16.70
N HIS A 87 3.97 -9.80 -17.25
CA HIS A 87 5.10 -9.66 -18.19
C HIS A 87 6.36 -9.10 -17.54
N LEU A 88 6.32 -8.77 -16.24
CA LEU A 88 7.52 -8.33 -15.56
C LEU A 88 8.46 -9.51 -15.32
N PRO A 89 9.74 -9.40 -15.71
CA PRO A 89 10.72 -10.41 -15.38
C PRO A 89 10.93 -10.46 -13.87
N ALA A 90 11.29 -11.65 -13.37
CA ALA A 90 11.69 -11.77 -11.97
C ALA A 90 12.95 -10.93 -11.72
N LEU A 91 13.03 -10.37 -10.52
CA LEU A 91 14.22 -9.66 -10.06
C LEU A 91 15.36 -10.67 -9.83
N LYS A 92 16.59 -10.24 -10.08
CA LYS A 92 17.77 -11.12 -9.93
C LYS A 92 18.02 -11.42 -8.43
N PRO A 93 18.05 -12.68 -8.00
CA PRO A 93 18.35 -13.05 -6.63
C PRO A 93 19.69 -12.46 -6.17
N GLY A 94 19.72 -11.95 -4.93
CA GLY A 94 20.91 -11.35 -4.33
C GLY A 94 21.38 -10.03 -4.93
N SER A 95 20.64 -9.45 -5.89
CA SER A 95 20.97 -8.11 -6.41
C SER A 95 20.45 -6.99 -5.50
N ASP A 96 20.85 -5.78 -5.80
CA ASP A 96 20.32 -4.58 -5.19
C ASP A 96 19.12 -4.09 -6.01
N LEU A 97 18.04 -3.73 -5.32
CA LEU A 97 16.84 -3.12 -5.88
C LEU A 97 16.80 -1.65 -5.49
N VAL A 98 16.90 -0.77 -6.49
CA VAL A 98 16.75 0.69 -6.31
C VAL A 98 15.32 1.07 -6.64
N PHE A 99 14.68 1.84 -5.76
CA PHE A 99 13.32 2.35 -5.92
C PHE A 99 13.13 3.64 -5.14
N ASN A 100 11.99 4.29 -5.28
CA ASN A 100 11.64 5.45 -4.48
C ASN A 100 10.58 5.14 -3.43
N LEU A 101 10.68 5.79 -2.30
CA LEU A 101 9.56 6.05 -1.42
C LEU A 101 8.93 7.38 -1.84
N VAL A 102 7.61 7.41 -1.96
CA VAL A 102 6.84 8.61 -2.29
C VAL A 102 6.10 9.06 -1.06
N GLY A 103 6.61 10.09 -0.39
CA GLY A 103 5.90 10.78 0.68
C GLY A 103 4.86 11.74 0.11
N VAL A 104 3.63 11.70 0.63
CA VAL A 104 2.56 12.65 0.32
C VAL A 104 2.04 13.28 1.62
N ASN A 105 1.77 14.58 1.57
CA ASN A 105 1.25 15.34 2.70
C ASN A 105 0.15 16.28 2.22
N ASP A 106 -1.07 16.07 2.70
CA ASP A 106 -2.24 16.89 2.37
C ASP A 106 -2.56 17.92 3.47
N LEU A 107 -1.68 18.05 4.48
CA LEU A 107 -1.84 18.99 5.58
C LEU A 107 -1.02 20.26 5.36
N ASN A 108 -1.47 21.36 5.95
CA ASN A 108 -0.76 22.66 5.96
C ASN A 108 0.31 22.73 7.07
N LYS A 109 1.10 21.69 7.22
CA LYS A 109 2.25 21.61 8.13
C LYS A 109 3.20 20.53 7.67
N ASP A 110 4.47 20.63 8.02
CA ASP A 110 5.43 19.58 7.77
C ASP A 110 4.99 18.27 8.44
N SER A 111 5.18 17.17 7.72
CA SER A 111 5.08 15.83 8.27
C SER A 111 6.47 15.21 8.30
N SER A 112 6.89 14.72 9.44
CA SER A 112 8.18 14.04 9.60
C SER A 112 7.99 12.71 10.32
N GLY A 113 8.82 11.73 9.99
CA GLY A 113 8.72 10.42 10.62
C GLY A 113 9.74 9.44 10.10
N LYS A 114 9.53 8.18 10.44
CA LYS A 114 10.35 7.05 10.04
C LYS A 114 9.54 6.09 9.20
N VAL A 115 10.16 5.54 8.18
CA VAL A 115 9.60 4.46 7.37
C VAL A 115 10.35 3.19 7.69
N LEU A 116 9.64 2.21 8.24
CA LEU A 116 10.19 0.88 8.45
C LEU A 116 9.83 0.00 7.25
N LEU A 117 10.83 -0.34 6.45
CA LEU A 117 10.69 -1.28 5.35
C LEU A 117 10.87 -2.70 5.88
N LYS A 118 9.92 -3.57 5.59
CA LYS A 118 9.95 -4.98 5.96
C LYS A 118 9.80 -5.84 4.72
N LEU A 119 10.72 -6.76 4.52
CA LEU A 119 10.61 -7.77 3.46
C LEU A 119 10.21 -9.10 4.10
N LEU A 120 9.09 -9.65 3.63
CA LEU A 120 8.53 -10.90 4.13
C LEU A 120 8.62 -12.00 3.06
N ASP A 121 8.86 -13.22 3.49
CA ASP A 121 8.80 -14.41 2.62
C ASP A 121 7.34 -14.90 2.42
N GLU A 122 7.18 -15.99 1.66
CA GLU A 122 5.88 -16.60 1.36
C GLU A 122 5.12 -17.09 2.61
N LYS A 123 5.83 -17.31 3.72
CA LYS A 123 5.26 -17.73 5.00
C LYS A 123 4.87 -16.53 5.88
N GLY A 124 5.17 -15.30 5.43
CA GLY A 124 4.97 -14.09 6.22
C GLY A 124 6.07 -13.84 7.25
N THR A 125 7.20 -14.55 7.15
CA THR A 125 8.35 -14.32 8.02
C THR A 125 9.13 -13.10 7.55
N ILE A 126 9.43 -12.17 8.45
CA ILE A 126 10.28 -11.02 8.15
C ILE A 126 11.72 -11.50 7.98
N ILE A 127 12.28 -11.31 6.78
CA ILE A 127 13.64 -11.73 6.43
C ILE A 127 14.63 -10.57 6.40
N SER A 128 14.15 -9.33 6.25
CA SER A 128 14.96 -8.13 6.42
C SER A 128 14.12 -6.94 6.85
N THR A 129 14.78 -6.00 7.52
CA THR A 129 14.21 -4.70 7.92
C THR A 129 15.21 -3.60 7.63
N GLN A 130 14.68 -2.44 7.23
CA GLN A 130 15.47 -1.23 6.99
C GLN A 130 14.67 -0.02 7.45
N GLU A 131 15.30 0.95 8.06
CA GLU A 131 14.67 2.18 8.53
C GLU A 131 15.17 3.38 7.72
N GLU A 132 14.23 4.21 7.26
CA GLU A 132 14.48 5.46 6.56
C GLU A 132 13.81 6.61 7.31
N SER A 133 14.43 7.79 7.35
CA SER A 133 13.81 9.00 7.86
C SER A 133 13.30 9.85 6.70
N ILE A 134 12.10 10.40 6.83
CA ILE A 134 11.51 11.24 5.77
C ILE A 134 10.86 12.49 6.38
N VAL A 135 11.00 13.61 5.64
CA VAL A 135 10.30 14.86 5.90
C VAL A 135 9.54 15.24 4.63
N ILE A 136 8.26 15.57 4.78
CA ILE A 136 7.36 15.90 3.67
C ILE A 136 6.77 17.29 3.94
N GLU A 137 7.03 18.22 3.03
CA GLU A 137 6.57 19.59 3.11
C GLU A 137 5.03 19.70 3.12
N PRO A 138 4.46 20.82 3.61
CA PRO A 138 3.03 21.06 3.58
C PRO A 138 2.48 20.97 2.16
N PHE A 139 1.34 20.27 1.98
CA PHE A 139 0.71 20.01 0.68
C PHE A 139 1.67 19.43 -0.37
N GLY A 140 2.76 18.81 0.07
CA GLY A 140 3.91 18.42 -0.74
C GLY A 140 3.94 16.95 -1.14
N LYS A 141 4.91 16.68 -2.02
CA LYS A 141 5.36 15.35 -2.43
C LYS A 141 6.87 15.26 -2.23
N ARG A 142 7.34 14.20 -1.61
CA ARG A 142 8.76 13.89 -1.43
C ARG A 142 9.10 12.58 -2.12
N LEU A 143 10.09 12.59 -3.00
CA LEU A 143 10.72 11.38 -3.53
C LEU A 143 11.99 11.11 -2.75
N GLN A 144 12.12 9.91 -2.22
CA GLN A 144 13.30 9.48 -1.47
C GLN A 144 13.81 8.15 -2.05
N PRO A 145 14.99 8.17 -2.69
CA PRO A 145 15.62 6.95 -3.19
C PRO A 145 15.93 5.99 -2.05
N CYS A 146 15.65 4.71 -2.27
CA CYS A 146 15.95 3.60 -1.38
C CYS A 146 16.68 2.49 -2.11
N LEU A 147 17.52 1.80 -1.38
CA LEU A 147 18.26 0.62 -1.84
C LEU A 147 17.87 -0.56 -0.94
N LEU A 148 17.36 -1.63 -1.52
CA LEU A 148 17.01 -2.86 -0.80
C LEU A 148 17.85 -4.02 -1.34
N LYS A 149 18.53 -4.75 -0.45
CA LYS A 149 19.19 -5.99 -0.82
C LYS A 149 18.16 -7.11 -0.98
N LEU A 150 18.07 -7.67 -2.19
CA LEU A 150 17.17 -8.78 -2.46
C LEU A 150 17.69 -10.10 -1.89
N PRO A 151 16.79 -11.02 -1.51
CA PRO A 151 17.17 -12.36 -1.07
C PRO A 151 17.92 -13.14 -2.15
N SER A 152 18.84 -14.00 -1.74
CA SER A 152 19.55 -14.91 -2.65
C SER A 152 18.67 -16.07 -3.13
N LYS A 153 17.56 -16.35 -2.43
CA LYS A 153 16.61 -17.39 -2.80
C LYS A 153 15.54 -16.83 -3.73
N ALA A 154 15.33 -17.50 -4.87
CA ALA A 154 14.20 -17.19 -5.75
C ALA A 154 12.86 -17.51 -5.07
N GLY A 155 11.84 -16.68 -5.31
CA GLY A 155 10.51 -16.87 -4.72
C GLY A 155 9.66 -15.59 -4.77
N GLY A 156 8.49 -15.66 -4.13
CA GLY A 156 7.60 -14.54 -3.91
C GLY A 156 7.89 -13.84 -2.59
N TYR A 157 7.90 -12.52 -2.59
CA TYR A 157 8.17 -11.72 -1.40
C TYR A 157 7.16 -10.58 -1.31
N LEU A 158 6.88 -10.15 -0.08
CA LEU A 158 6.05 -8.98 0.20
C LEU A 158 6.91 -7.90 0.85
N LEU A 159 7.06 -6.77 0.15
CA LEU A 159 7.66 -5.56 0.70
C LEU A 159 6.57 -4.70 1.32
N ILE A 160 6.73 -4.34 2.58
CA ILE A 160 5.84 -3.45 3.34
C ILE A 160 6.64 -2.23 3.78
N ALA A 161 6.08 -1.04 3.55
CA ALA A 161 6.53 0.21 4.15
C ALA A 161 5.54 0.62 5.25
N GLU A 162 6.03 0.78 6.46
CA GLU A 162 5.27 1.30 7.60
C GLU A 162 5.75 2.72 7.90
N TYR A 163 4.95 3.73 7.58
CA TYR A 163 5.26 5.11 7.92
C TYR A 163 4.77 5.43 9.32
N HIS A 164 5.70 5.73 10.22
CA HIS A 164 5.47 6.17 11.60
C HIS A 164 5.69 7.68 11.68
N GLU A 165 4.61 8.46 11.54
CA GLU A 165 4.67 9.91 11.69
C GLU A 165 5.03 10.26 13.14
N LYS A 166 5.88 11.27 13.33
CA LYS A 166 6.23 11.78 14.67
C LYS A 166 5.00 12.32 15.37
N GLY A 167 4.64 11.72 16.51
CA GLY A 167 3.41 12.03 17.25
C GLY A 167 2.16 11.37 16.71
N GLY A 168 2.24 10.56 15.65
CA GLY A 168 1.14 9.77 15.13
C GLY A 168 0.82 8.55 15.99
N ALA A 169 -0.47 8.18 16.07
CA ALA A 169 -0.90 7.08 16.94
C ALA A 169 -0.72 5.69 16.29
N LYS A 170 -0.75 5.61 14.96
CA LYS A 170 -0.68 4.33 14.22
C LYS A 170 0.07 4.52 12.90
N PRO A 171 0.82 3.49 12.45
CA PRO A 171 1.53 3.57 11.18
C PRO A 171 0.55 3.55 9.98
N VAL A 172 0.98 4.21 8.91
CA VAL A 172 0.37 4.13 7.59
C VAL A 172 1.15 3.13 6.74
N LEU A 173 0.44 2.22 6.06
CA LEU A 173 1.04 1.09 5.37
C LEU A 173 0.93 1.22 3.86
N SER A 174 2.01 0.85 3.16
CA SER A 174 2.05 0.56 1.72
C SER A 174 2.69 -0.79 1.49
N ARG A 175 2.32 -1.49 0.40
CA ARG A 175 2.86 -2.83 0.11
C ARG A 175 3.02 -3.08 -1.38
N ARG A 176 4.03 -3.92 -1.73
CA ARG A 176 4.27 -4.41 -3.10
C ARG A 176 4.70 -5.86 -3.07
N TYR A 177 4.19 -6.64 -4.02
CA TYR A 177 4.68 -7.99 -4.25
C TYR A 177 5.89 -7.97 -5.18
N LEU A 178 6.93 -8.70 -4.78
CA LEU A 178 8.16 -8.87 -5.55
C LEU A 178 8.30 -10.35 -5.93
N LYS A 179 8.69 -10.60 -7.18
CA LYS A 179 9.14 -11.92 -7.65
C LYS A 179 10.65 -11.85 -7.85
N VAL A 180 11.37 -12.58 -7.05
CA VAL A 180 12.82 -12.71 -7.09
C VAL A 180 13.21 -14.02 -7.75
#